data_27681c691bafe8bd6d7fdbc378520093
#
_entry.id   27681c691bafe8bd6d7fdbc378520093
#
_cell.length_a   1.000
_cell.length_b   1.000
_cell.length_c   1.000
_cell.angle_alpha   90.00
_cell.angle_beta   90.00
_cell.angle_gamma   90.00
#
_symmetry.space_group_name_H-M   'P 1'
#
loop_
_entity.id
_entity.type
_entity.pdbx_description
1 polymer ?
#
loop_
_entity_poly.entity_id
_entity_poly.type
_entity_poly.pdbx_seq_one_letter_code
_entity_poly.pdbx_strand_id
1 'polypeptide(L)'
;MNLSSYNFYLPDNLIASRPKKPRGTSRLLVVNRNSNEITISTFDKLLDFFNPNDLFVFNDTKVEPVYLVCKDYNGSTKSFLLIKELDNKSWQVLTKNPKEKEFILPDSSICFLSQAPNSRDWVLTFKSNVREIISLYGRMPLPPYIKREPDK
;
A
#
# COMPACT_ATOMS: atom_id res chain seq x y z
N MET A 1 -0.61 -28.73 3.74
CA MET A 1 -0.09 -27.78 4.75
C MET A 1 -1.29 -27.12 5.41
N ASN A 2 -1.43 -27.19 6.73
CA ASN A 2 -2.60 -26.62 7.41
C ASN A 2 -2.29 -25.20 7.84
N LEU A 3 -3.05 -24.21 7.37
CA LEU A 3 -2.87 -22.79 7.70
C LEU A 3 -2.96 -22.51 9.20
N SER A 4 -3.74 -23.30 9.95
CA SER A 4 -3.86 -23.13 11.40
C SER A 4 -2.54 -23.35 12.15
N SER A 5 -1.59 -24.10 11.59
CA SER A 5 -0.25 -24.32 12.17
C SER A 5 0.63 -23.06 12.17
N TYR A 6 0.23 -22.04 11.41
CA TYR A 6 0.92 -20.74 11.31
C TYR A 6 0.18 -19.62 12.04
N ASN A 7 -0.94 -19.94 12.69
CA ASN A 7 -1.71 -18.95 13.43
C ASN A 7 -1.09 -18.74 14.82
N PHE A 8 -0.69 -17.51 15.12
CA PHE A 8 -0.15 -17.11 16.41
C PHE A 8 -0.64 -15.71 16.77
N TYR A 9 -0.64 -15.39 18.03
CA TYR A 9 -0.97 -14.05 18.51
C TYR A 9 0.17 -13.09 18.22
N LEU A 10 -0.08 -12.08 17.37
CA LEU A 10 0.85 -10.99 17.09
C LEU A 10 0.31 -9.68 17.66
N PRO A 11 0.88 -9.15 18.74
CA PRO A 11 0.48 -7.87 19.31
C PRO A 11 0.71 -6.71 18.32
N ASP A 12 -0.24 -5.79 18.22
CA ASP A 12 -0.17 -4.64 17.30
C ASP A 12 1.09 -3.78 17.50
N ASN A 13 1.59 -3.64 18.73
CA ASN A 13 2.78 -2.87 19.05
C ASN A 13 4.10 -3.50 18.55
N LEU A 14 4.08 -4.75 18.12
CA LEU A 14 5.23 -5.41 17.49
C LEU A 14 5.28 -5.18 15.98
N ILE A 15 4.24 -4.58 15.38
CA ILE A 15 4.20 -4.22 13.97
C ILE A 15 4.76 -2.80 13.82
N ALA A 16 5.93 -2.68 13.19
CA ALA A 16 6.54 -1.37 12.97
C ALA A 16 5.69 -0.53 11.99
N SER A 17 5.30 0.67 12.41
CA SER A 17 4.54 1.61 11.57
C SER A 17 5.42 2.49 10.69
N ARG A 18 6.73 2.56 10.96
CA ARG A 18 7.74 3.33 10.21
C ARG A 18 9.04 2.55 10.06
N PRO A 19 9.77 2.76 8.95
CA PRO A 19 11.11 2.20 8.78
C PRO A 19 12.06 2.64 9.90
N LYS A 20 12.94 1.76 10.33
CA LYS A 20 13.96 2.08 11.32
C LYS A 20 15.02 3.02 10.71
N LYS A 21 15.51 3.95 11.51
CA LYS A 21 16.62 4.83 11.16
C LYS A 21 17.80 4.60 12.14
N PRO A 22 19.05 4.57 11.64
CA PRO A 22 19.49 4.60 10.25
C PRO A 22 19.00 3.37 9.45
N ARG A 23 18.94 3.51 8.11
CA ARG A 23 18.56 2.40 7.22
C ARG A 23 19.56 1.23 7.38
N GLY A 24 19.08 -0.01 7.32
CA GLY A 24 19.91 -1.20 7.51
C GLY A 24 19.96 -1.72 8.95
N THR A 25 19.62 -0.89 9.95
CA THR A 25 19.71 -1.30 11.38
C THR A 25 18.49 -2.08 11.89
N SER A 26 17.55 -2.46 11.01
CA SER A 26 16.46 -3.37 11.36
C SER A 26 17.01 -4.72 11.78
N ARG A 27 16.34 -5.37 12.73
CA ARG A 27 16.71 -6.73 13.14
C ARG A 27 16.51 -7.71 12.00
N LEU A 28 17.46 -8.63 11.86
CA LEU A 28 17.43 -9.75 10.91
C LEU A 28 17.39 -11.06 11.71
N LEU A 29 16.39 -11.88 11.42
CA LEU A 29 16.33 -13.24 11.91
C LEU A 29 16.83 -14.18 10.81
N VAL A 30 17.89 -14.93 11.09
CA VAL A 30 18.47 -15.92 10.18
C VAL A 30 18.17 -17.30 10.72
N VAL A 31 17.59 -18.17 9.88
CA VAL A 31 17.28 -19.55 10.23
C VAL A 31 18.04 -20.48 9.30
N ASN A 32 18.98 -21.25 9.87
CA ASN A 32 19.64 -22.32 9.13
C ASN A 32 18.76 -23.57 9.18
N ARG A 33 18.17 -23.94 8.05
CA ARG A 33 17.24 -25.08 7.97
C ARG A 33 17.91 -26.45 8.14
N ASN A 34 19.21 -26.53 7.90
CA ASN A 34 19.94 -27.80 8.05
C ASN A 34 20.32 -28.08 9.50
N SER A 35 20.77 -27.06 10.25
CA SER A 35 21.13 -27.18 11.65
C SER A 35 19.99 -26.83 12.62
N ASN A 36 18.87 -26.25 12.14
CA ASN A 36 17.80 -25.64 12.93
C ASN A 36 18.27 -24.49 13.84
N GLU A 37 19.43 -23.93 13.56
CA GLU A 37 19.98 -22.82 14.32
C GLU A 37 19.31 -21.50 13.95
N ILE A 38 19.04 -20.67 14.97
CA ILE A 38 18.46 -19.34 14.83
C ILE A 38 19.46 -18.30 15.29
N THR A 39 19.84 -17.39 14.41
CA THR A 39 20.74 -16.28 14.69
C THR A 39 20.01 -14.96 14.55
N ILE A 40 20.22 -14.04 15.51
CA ILE A 40 19.70 -12.67 15.44
C ILE A 40 20.85 -11.74 15.04
N SER A 41 20.62 -10.97 13.98
CA SER A 41 21.58 -10.02 13.41
C SER A 41 20.89 -8.69 13.05
N THR A 42 21.53 -7.87 12.24
CA THR A 42 20.97 -6.66 11.64
C THR A 42 21.02 -6.75 10.11
N PHE A 43 20.11 -6.03 9.44
CA PHE A 43 19.91 -6.17 7.99
C PHE A 43 21.14 -5.71 7.16
N ASP A 44 21.93 -4.78 7.65
CA ASP A 44 23.20 -4.36 7.05
C ASP A 44 24.24 -5.51 6.96
N LYS A 45 24.08 -6.54 7.79
CA LYS A 45 24.92 -7.75 7.77
C LYS A 45 24.31 -8.89 6.94
N LEU A 46 23.28 -8.61 6.15
CA LEU A 46 22.61 -9.64 5.36
C LEU A 46 23.58 -10.44 4.48
N LEU A 47 24.54 -9.78 3.86
CA LEU A 47 25.49 -10.41 2.94
C LEU A 47 26.46 -11.36 3.62
N ASP A 48 26.66 -11.25 4.94
CA ASP A 48 27.54 -12.17 5.69
C ASP A 48 27.00 -13.61 5.72
N PHE A 49 25.72 -13.79 5.39
CA PHE A 49 25.03 -15.08 5.37
C PHE A 49 24.93 -15.72 4.00
N PHE A 50 25.52 -15.12 2.97
CA PHE A 50 25.44 -15.61 1.58
C PHE A 50 26.82 -15.91 0.99
N ASN A 51 26.81 -16.76 -0.02
CA ASN A 51 28.01 -17.13 -0.77
C ASN A 51 28.08 -16.37 -2.11
N PRO A 52 29.28 -16.25 -2.72
CA PRO A 52 29.45 -15.56 -4.00
C PRO A 52 28.60 -16.11 -5.15
N ASN A 53 28.09 -17.33 -5.05
CA ASN A 53 27.27 -17.99 -6.09
C ASN A 53 25.77 -17.90 -5.83
N ASP A 54 25.34 -17.23 -4.76
CA ASP A 54 23.93 -17.07 -4.46
C ASP A 54 23.31 -16.00 -5.36
N LEU A 55 22.10 -16.27 -5.84
CA LEU A 55 21.32 -15.35 -6.69
C LEU A 55 20.30 -14.60 -5.87
N PHE A 56 20.35 -13.28 -5.93
CA PHE A 56 19.33 -12.41 -5.35
C PHE A 56 18.31 -11.98 -6.40
N VAL A 57 17.04 -12.18 -6.09
CA VAL A 57 15.92 -11.71 -6.92
C VAL A 57 15.15 -10.65 -6.13
N PHE A 58 15.06 -9.44 -6.69
CA PHE A 58 14.35 -8.32 -6.09
C PHE A 58 13.16 -7.91 -6.94
N ASN A 59 12.12 -7.39 -6.27
CA ASN A 59 11.06 -6.68 -6.94
C ASN A 59 11.50 -5.21 -7.14
N ASP A 60 11.62 -4.78 -8.38
CA ASP A 60 11.99 -3.42 -8.77
C ASP A 60 10.79 -2.57 -9.20
N THR A 61 9.57 -3.07 -9.01
CA THR A 61 8.34 -2.35 -9.31
C THR A 61 8.28 -1.02 -8.56
N LYS A 62 8.18 0.07 -9.31
CA LYS A 62 7.99 1.40 -8.74
C LYS A 62 6.58 1.56 -8.18
N VAL A 63 6.49 1.84 -6.89
CA VAL A 63 5.20 2.17 -6.27
C VAL A 63 4.85 3.62 -6.57
N GLU A 64 3.64 3.86 -7.08
CA GLU A 64 3.11 5.20 -7.34
C GLU A 64 2.23 5.68 -6.17
N PRO A 65 2.08 7.02 -5.95
CA PRO A 65 1.26 7.59 -4.89
C PRO A 65 -0.25 7.53 -5.23
N VAL A 66 -0.76 6.34 -5.46
CA VAL A 66 -2.11 6.08 -5.98
C VAL A 66 -3.21 6.00 -4.91
N TYR A 67 -2.94 6.48 -3.71
CA TYR A 67 -3.93 6.57 -2.64
C TYR A 67 -4.47 8.00 -2.54
N LEU A 68 -5.75 8.21 -2.90
CA LEU A 68 -6.42 9.49 -2.83
C LEU A 68 -7.36 9.58 -1.63
N VAL A 69 -7.38 10.76 -1.01
CA VAL A 69 -8.30 11.09 0.07
C VAL A 69 -9.18 12.25 -0.37
N CYS A 70 -10.49 12.01 -0.39
CA CYS A 70 -11.50 12.97 -0.80
C CYS A 70 -12.50 13.18 0.36
N LYS A 71 -13.40 14.14 0.21
CA LYS A 71 -14.52 14.35 1.12
C LYS A 71 -15.85 14.14 0.39
N ASP A 72 -16.85 13.64 1.09
CA ASP A 72 -18.23 13.72 0.62
C ASP A 72 -18.84 15.11 0.96
N TYR A 73 -20.05 15.38 0.49
CA TYR A 73 -20.73 16.66 0.77
C TYR A 73 -21.05 16.90 2.25
N ASN A 74 -21.03 15.86 3.07
CA ASN A 74 -21.21 15.97 4.52
C ASN A 74 -19.87 16.23 5.25
N GLY A 75 -18.77 16.36 4.49
CA GLY A 75 -17.43 16.58 5.03
C GLY A 75 -16.75 15.30 5.53
N SER A 76 -17.36 14.13 5.38
CA SER A 76 -16.76 12.85 5.79
C SER A 76 -15.65 12.46 4.83
N THR A 77 -14.56 11.96 5.38
CA THR A 77 -13.40 11.53 4.60
C THR A 77 -13.63 10.17 3.94
N LYS A 78 -13.35 10.07 2.65
CA LYS A 78 -13.34 8.84 1.87
C LYS A 78 -12.00 8.64 1.21
N SER A 79 -11.55 7.40 1.14
CA SER A 79 -10.29 7.04 0.50
C SER A 79 -10.49 6.07 -0.65
N PHE A 80 -9.67 6.26 -1.67
CA PHE A 80 -9.67 5.47 -2.89
C PHE A 80 -8.26 5.00 -3.20
N LEU A 81 -8.08 3.70 -3.39
CA LEU A 81 -6.86 3.15 -3.95
C LEU A 81 -7.06 2.99 -5.46
N LEU A 82 -6.34 3.76 -6.25
CA LEU A 82 -6.36 3.66 -7.70
C LEU A 82 -5.55 2.44 -8.13
N ILE A 83 -6.16 1.55 -8.93
CA ILE A 83 -5.56 0.24 -9.27
C ILE A 83 -5.11 0.22 -10.72
N LYS A 84 -5.98 0.68 -11.63
CA LYS A 84 -5.76 0.58 -13.07
C LYS A 84 -6.27 1.82 -13.77
N GLU A 85 -5.43 2.42 -14.59
CA GLU A 85 -5.78 3.48 -15.51
C GLU A 85 -6.67 2.90 -16.63
N LEU A 86 -7.83 3.50 -16.86
CA LEU A 86 -8.73 3.16 -17.95
C LEU A 86 -8.56 4.15 -19.09
N ASP A 87 -8.47 5.43 -18.73
CA ASP A 87 -8.14 6.54 -19.61
C ASP A 87 -7.55 7.71 -18.79
N ASN A 88 -7.29 8.85 -19.43
CA ASN A 88 -6.68 10.02 -18.76
C ASN A 88 -7.55 10.68 -17.68
N LYS A 89 -8.84 10.33 -17.60
CA LYS A 89 -9.80 10.86 -16.62
C LYS A 89 -10.45 9.81 -15.74
N SER A 90 -10.27 8.52 -16.02
CA SER A 90 -10.99 7.45 -15.36
C SER A 90 -10.06 6.36 -14.90
N TRP A 91 -10.19 5.96 -13.63
CA TRP A 91 -9.42 4.88 -13.03
C TRP A 91 -10.32 3.90 -12.29
N GLN A 92 -10.01 2.61 -12.42
CA GLN A 92 -10.54 1.58 -11.55
C GLN A 92 -9.98 1.76 -10.15
N VAL A 93 -10.85 1.67 -9.13
CA VAL A 93 -10.48 1.93 -7.74
C VAL A 93 -10.99 0.86 -6.78
N LEU A 94 -10.27 0.67 -5.68
CA LEU A 94 -10.78 0.00 -4.48
C LEU A 94 -11.27 1.04 -3.48
N THR A 95 -12.46 0.81 -2.96
CA THR A 95 -13.06 1.61 -1.89
C THR A 95 -14.02 0.76 -1.05
N LYS A 96 -14.28 1.17 0.19
CA LYS A 96 -15.17 0.44 1.09
C LYS A 96 -16.57 1.04 1.03
N ASN A 97 -17.57 0.22 0.62
CA ASN A 97 -19.02 0.48 0.68
C ASN A 97 -19.42 1.94 0.39
N PRO A 98 -19.18 2.46 -0.81
CA PRO A 98 -19.54 3.83 -1.14
C PRO A 98 -21.06 3.94 -1.24
N LYS A 99 -21.66 4.81 -0.44
CA LYS A 99 -23.08 5.19 -0.55
C LYS A 99 -23.21 6.38 -1.49
N GLU A 100 -22.29 7.32 -1.39
CA GLU A 100 -22.21 8.52 -2.19
C GLU A 100 -21.55 8.21 -3.54
N LYS A 101 -21.87 9.02 -4.53
CA LYS A 101 -21.33 8.91 -5.90
C LYS A 101 -20.45 10.08 -6.31
N GLU A 102 -20.45 11.15 -5.52
CA GLU A 102 -19.70 12.37 -5.79
C GLU A 102 -18.79 12.68 -4.61
N PHE A 103 -17.56 13.09 -4.90
CA PHE A 103 -16.57 13.41 -3.90
C PHE A 103 -15.79 14.65 -4.28
N ILE A 104 -15.36 15.38 -3.27
CA ILE A 104 -14.64 16.64 -3.40
C ILE A 104 -13.16 16.38 -3.12
N LEU A 105 -12.32 16.73 -4.08
CA LEU A 105 -10.87 16.73 -3.98
C LEU A 105 -10.35 17.90 -3.13
N PRO A 106 -9.09 17.89 -2.71
CA PRO A 106 -8.50 18.98 -1.91
C PRO A 106 -8.52 20.36 -2.58
N ASP A 107 -8.56 20.42 -3.92
CA ASP A 107 -8.70 21.64 -4.72
C ASP A 107 -10.15 22.09 -4.95
N SER A 108 -11.10 21.46 -4.28
CA SER A 108 -12.54 21.66 -4.45
C SER A 108 -13.11 21.17 -5.79
N SER A 109 -12.33 20.54 -6.64
CA SER A 109 -12.87 19.86 -7.82
C SER A 109 -13.64 18.60 -7.44
N ILE A 110 -14.56 18.16 -8.31
CA ILE A 110 -15.45 17.04 -8.05
C ILE A 110 -15.02 15.84 -8.89
N CYS A 111 -14.98 14.68 -8.28
CA CYS A 111 -14.86 13.39 -8.95
C CYS A 111 -16.10 12.53 -8.72
N PHE A 112 -16.39 11.63 -9.67
CA PHE A 112 -17.60 10.83 -9.73
C PHE A 112 -17.26 9.36 -9.61
N LEU A 113 -17.95 8.65 -8.71
CA LEU A 113 -17.81 7.22 -8.52
C LEU A 113 -18.98 6.50 -9.17
N SER A 114 -18.69 5.55 -10.04
CA SER A 114 -19.67 4.69 -10.69
C SER A 114 -19.21 3.23 -10.64
N GLN A 115 -20.14 2.31 -10.83
CA GLN A 115 -19.79 0.92 -11.03
C GLN A 115 -19.49 0.67 -12.51
N ALA A 116 -18.44 -0.09 -12.79
CA ALA A 116 -18.11 -0.47 -14.15
C ALA A 116 -19.25 -1.34 -14.77
N PRO A 117 -19.59 -1.15 -16.05
CA PRO A 117 -20.60 -1.96 -16.71
C PRO A 117 -20.29 -3.46 -16.60
N ASN A 118 -21.28 -4.26 -16.21
CA ASN A 118 -21.19 -5.71 -16.09
C ASN A 118 -20.08 -6.23 -15.14
N SER A 119 -19.61 -5.39 -14.21
CA SER A 119 -18.58 -5.72 -13.23
C SER A 119 -19.00 -5.26 -11.84
N ARG A 120 -18.31 -5.78 -10.81
CA ARG A 120 -18.41 -5.29 -9.43
C ARG A 120 -17.34 -4.22 -9.10
N ASP A 121 -16.54 -3.86 -10.10
CA ASP A 121 -15.47 -2.90 -9.93
C ASP A 121 -16.01 -1.48 -9.87
N TRP A 122 -15.32 -0.64 -9.12
CA TRP A 122 -15.62 0.78 -9.02
C TRP A 122 -14.70 1.59 -9.93
N VAL A 123 -15.24 2.61 -10.57
CA VAL A 123 -14.53 3.55 -11.42
C VAL A 123 -14.70 4.95 -10.86
N LEU A 124 -13.59 5.62 -10.65
CA LEU A 124 -13.54 7.03 -10.27
C LEU A 124 -13.20 7.86 -11.50
N THR A 125 -14.07 8.81 -11.84
CA THR A 125 -13.93 9.69 -13.00
C THR A 125 -13.71 11.13 -12.56
N PHE A 126 -12.75 11.81 -13.16
CA PHE A 126 -12.30 13.15 -12.83
C PHE A 126 -12.57 14.12 -13.98
N LYS A 127 -12.67 15.40 -13.69
CA LYS A 127 -12.77 16.45 -14.71
C LYS A 127 -11.42 16.73 -15.40
N SER A 128 -10.33 16.62 -14.65
CA SER A 128 -8.95 16.85 -15.09
C SER A 128 -8.19 15.53 -15.28
N ASN A 129 -6.97 15.62 -15.78
CA ASN A 129 -6.08 14.48 -15.95
C ASN A 129 -5.74 13.86 -14.57
N VAL A 130 -5.97 12.57 -14.44
CA VAL A 130 -5.76 11.85 -13.16
C VAL A 130 -4.29 11.84 -12.75
N ARG A 131 -3.36 11.80 -13.71
CA ARG A 131 -1.92 11.83 -13.42
C ARG A 131 -1.49 13.13 -12.73
N GLU A 132 -2.10 14.26 -13.10
CA GLU A 132 -1.88 15.56 -12.45
C GLU A 132 -2.45 15.54 -11.02
N ILE A 133 -3.65 14.99 -10.84
CA ILE A 133 -4.29 14.84 -9.52
C ILE A 133 -3.45 13.94 -8.60
N ILE A 134 -2.96 12.81 -9.10
CA ILE A 134 -2.06 11.92 -8.35
C ILE A 134 -0.77 12.65 -7.94
N SER A 135 -0.19 13.43 -8.85
CA SER A 135 1.04 14.19 -8.57
C SER A 135 0.85 15.21 -7.45
N LEU A 136 -0.31 15.85 -7.38
CA LEU A 136 -0.61 16.91 -6.40
C LEU A 136 -1.13 16.36 -5.06
N TYR A 137 -2.01 15.37 -5.09
CA TYR A 137 -2.80 14.93 -3.94
C TYR A 137 -2.63 13.46 -3.58
N GLY A 138 -1.98 12.68 -4.44
CA GLY A 138 -1.73 11.28 -4.23
C GLY A 138 -0.80 11.04 -3.03
N ARG A 139 -1.04 9.96 -2.31
CA ARG A 139 -0.20 9.47 -1.21
C ARG A 139 0.27 8.06 -1.51
N MET A 140 1.40 7.69 -0.93
CA MET A 140 1.89 6.32 -1.05
C MET A 140 0.97 5.36 -0.32
N PRO A 141 0.42 4.32 -0.97
CA PRO A 141 -0.43 3.37 -0.29
C PRO A 141 0.34 2.61 0.79
N LEU A 142 -0.31 2.39 1.93
CA LEU A 142 0.24 1.57 3.01
C LEU A 142 -0.49 0.23 3.07
N PRO A 143 0.23 -0.85 3.41
CA PRO A 143 -0.40 -2.12 3.70
C PRO A 143 -1.45 -2.00 4.81
N PRO A 144 -2.55 -2.77 4.79
CA PRO A 144 -3.67 -2.60 5.71
C PRO A 144 -3.34 -2.89 7.19
N TYR A 145 -2.23 -3.58 7.45
CA TYR A 145 -1.76 -3.82 8.82
C TYR A 145 -0.99 -2.64 9.42
N ILE A 146 -0.60 -1.64 8.62
CA ILE A 146 0.00 -0.40 9.11
C ILE A 146 -1.11 0.60 9.43
N LYS A 147 -1.42 0.73 10.72
CA LYS A 147 -2.53 1.56 11.22
C LYS A 147 -2.13 3.04 11.36
N ARG A 148 -1.71 3.69 10.28
CA ARG A 148 -1.48 5.14 10.23
C ARG A 148 -1.90 5.70 8.87
N GLU A 149 -2.12 7.00 8.81
CA GLU A 149 -2.33 7.68 7.53
C GLU A 149 -1.04 7.64 6.68
N PRO A 150 -1.17 7.48 5.35
CA PRO A 150 -0.06 7.61 4.43
C PRO A 150 0.55 9.02 4.49
N ASP A 151 1.87 9.09 4.45
CA ASP A 151 2.59 10.37 4.32
C ASP A 151 2.33 10.96 2.89
N LYS A 152 2.44 12.28 2.76
CA LYS A 152 2.41 12.95 1.45
C LYS A 152 3.68 12.61 0.65
#